data_8ee8d7ef67d25e994157331ce851646b
#
_entry.id   8ee8d7ef67d25e994157331ce851646b
#
_cell.length_a   1.000
_cell.length_b   1.000
_cell.length_c   1.000
_cell.angle_alpha   90.00
_cell.angle_beta   90.00
_cell.angle_gamma   90.00
#
_symmetry.space_group_name_H-M   'P 1'
#
loop_
_entity.id
_entity.type
_entity.pdbx_description
1 polymer ?
#
loop_
_entity_poly.entity_id
_entity_poly.type
_entity_poly.pdbx_seq_one_letter_code
_entity_poly.pdbx_strand_id
1 'polypeptide(L)'
;MANILEQYGIKEVCDFTLYDIGADGKPTVPVLYLDTLKVSTLEQTAEDTSAKGGKGNADLIIWDFGKEINITLEDALFSAKSMAIMFGNGTVTDYTGASAYIMKTEKFVATAKAVPAANANVYSDASGWSAKYTAPDGKLYEKKNPKFFDAKGATPATLTVGETYFCSFDVLVDGAIIDIGASTFPGTYYAVGDTFARSRTTGKDEEFQLIIPKAKVMSENTITMEAEGDPSVFNMNLRVLRPADGKMVRLVKYKLSGTGSDPAADTTSIYHATDLQAKAAQPGK
;
A
#
# COMPACT_ATOMS: atom_id res chain seq x y z
N MET A 1 30.71 -23.83 -12.96
CA MET A 1 30.46 -22.93 -14.10
C MET A 1 28.98 -23.02 -14.41
N ALA A 2 28.32 -21.90 -14.68
CA ALA A 2 26.94 -21.92 -15.14
C ALA A 2 26.86 -22.63 -16.49
N ASN A 3 25.93 -23.56 -16.62
CA ASN A 3 25.71 -24.26 -17.88
C ASN A 3 25.00 -23.29 -18.85
N ILE A 4 25.59 -23.03 -20.01
CA ILE A 4 25.05 -22.14 -21.04
C ILE A 4 23.71 -22.65 -21.63
N LEU A 5 23.39 -23.92 -21.44
CA LEU A 5 22.15 -24.54 -21.89
C LEU A 5 21.02 -24.50 -20.83
N GLU A 6 21.32 -24.05 -19.62
CA GLU A 6 20.29 -23.87 -18.59
C GLU A 6 19.34 -22.73 -18.96
N GLN A 7 18.08 -23.06 -19.08
CA GLN A 7 16.99 -22.12 -19.38
C GLN A 7 15.91 -22.23 -18.31
N TYR A 8 15.40 -21.09 -17.88
CA TYR A 8 14.41 -20.98 -16.83
C TYR A 8 13.20 -20.19 -17.33
N GLY A 9 12.02 -20.62 -16.92
CA GLY A 9 10.78 -19.87 -17.08
C GLY A 9 10.32 -19.36 -15.73
N ILE A 10 10.10 -18.06 -15.60
CA ILE A 10 9.49 -17.43 -14.43
C ILE A 10 7.98 -17.31 -14.72
N LYS A 11 7.16 -17.85 -13.82
CA LYS A 11 5.70 -17.76 -13.89
C LYS A 11 5.12 -17.03 -12.69
N GLU A 12 5.75 -17.20 -11.54
CA GLU A 12 5.27 -16.63 -10.28
C GLU A 12 5.71 -15.18 -10.12
N VAL A 13 4.85 -14.38 -9.50
CA VAL A 13 5.16 -13.03 -9.04
C VAL A 13 6.16 -13.09 -7.87
N CYS A 14 6.93 -12.01 -7.66
CA CYS A 14 7.83 -11.94 -6.52
C CYS A 14 7.09 -11.51 -5.25
N ASP A 15 7.38 -12.18 -4.14
CA ASP A 15 7.08 -11.62 -2.81
C ASP A 15 8.15 -10.59 -2.47
N PHE A 16 7.71 -9.36 -2.16
CA PHE A 16 8.64 -8.25 -1.92
C PHE A 16 8.71 -7.85 -0.45
N THR A 17 9.94 -7.74 0.05
CA THR A 17 10.22 -7.15 1.37
C THR A 17 11.02 -5.86 1.21
N LEU A 18 10.55 -4.78 1.81
CA LEU A 18 11.27 -3.52 1.93
C LEU A 18 11.91 -3.43 3.32
N TYR A 19 13.18 -3.00 3.35
CA TYR A 19 13.97 -2.81 4.57
C TYR A 19 14.48 -1.39 4.66
N ASP A 20 14.64 -0.89 5.87
CA ASP A 20 15.42 0.32 6.10
C ASP A 20 16.88 0.09 5.74
N ILE A 21 17.53 1.14 5.24
CA ILE A 21 18.94 1.10 4.84
C ILE A 21 19.79 1.62 6.00
N GLY A 22 20.70 0.78 6.49
CA GLY A 22 21.71 1.16 7.48
C GLY A 22 22.76 2.13 6.92
N ALA A 23 23.56 2.69 7.81
CA ALA A 23 24.66 3.59 7.43
C ALA A 23 25.71 2.93 6.54
N ASP A 24 25.81 1.61 6.59
CA ASP A 24 26.70 0.78 5.75
C ASP A 24 26.06 0.40 4.40
N GLY A 25 24.87 0.87 4.10
CA GLY A 25 24.11 0.57 2.88
C GLY A 25 23.47 -0.83 2.87
N LYS A 26 23.43 -1.52 4.02
CA LYS A 26 22.81 -2.85 4.14
C LYS A 26 21.40 -2.75 4.70
N PRO A 27 20.56 -3.78 4.45
CA PRO A 27 19.24 -3.86 5.05
C PRO A 27 19.33 -4.00 6.57
N THR A 28 18.45 -3.31 7.29
CA THR A 28 18.38 -3.37 8.76
C THR A 28 17.04 -3.95 9.20
N VAL A 29 15.99 -3.13 9.32
CA VAL A 29 14.67 -3.54 9.81
C VAL A 29 13.72 -3.70 8.65
N PRO A 30 12.96 -4.82 8.55
CA PRO A 30 11.90 -4.94 7.56
C PRO A 30 10.79 -3.95 7.90
N VAL A 31 10.40 -3.15 6.92
CA VAL A 31 9.36 -2.10 7.07
C VAL A 31 8.07 -2.44 6.37
N LEU A 32 8.13 -3.27 5.33
CA LEU A 32 6.96 -3.71 4.58
C LEU A 32 7.21 -5.07 3.95
N TYR A 33 6.21 -5.94 4.01
CA TYR A 33 6.17 -7.21 3.29
C TYR A 33 4.92 -7.26 2.43
N LEU A 34 5.08 -7.60 1.15
CA LEU A 34 4.04 -7.68 0.14
C LEU A 34 4.02 -9.11 -0.41
N ASP A 35 3.00 -9.88 -0.03
CA ASP A 35 2.74 -11.27 -0.43
C ASP A 35 1.45 -11.42 -1.24
N THR A 36 0.79 -10.31 -1.54
CA THR A 36 -0.48 -10.28 -2.28
C THR A 36 -0.37 -9.62 -3.66
N LEU A 37 0.87 -9.53 -4.18
CA LEU A 37 1.14 -8.95 -5.48
C LEU A 37 0.49 -9.77 -6.59
N LYS A 38 -0.14 -9.08 -7.54
CA LYS A 38 -0.65 -9.66 -8.79
C LYS A 38 0.39 -9.60 -9.90
N VAL A 39 1.17 -8.52 -9.93
CA VAL A 39 2.20 -8.28 -10.94
C VAL A 39 3.42 -7.65 -10.29
N SER A 40 4.59 -8.12 -10.69
CA SER A 40 5.85 -7.46 -10.42
C SER A 40 6.63 -7.33 -11.73
N THR A 41 6.90 -6.09 -12.13
CA THR A 41 7.58 -5.78 -13.39
C THR A 41 8.89 -5.06 -13.11
N LEU A 42 9.98 -5.51 -13.74
CA LEU A 42 11.25 -4.82 -13.76
C LEU A 42 11.51 -4.33 -15.17
N GLU A 43 11.64 -3.02 -15.34
CA GLU A 43 11.93 -2.38 -16.59
C GLU A 43 13.30 -1.68 -16.54
N GLN A 44 14.14 -1.89 -17.58
CA GLN A 44 15.41 -1.22 -17.71
C GLN A 44 15.43 -0.45 -19.01
N THR A 45 15.74 0.84 -18.93
CA THR A 45 15.93 1.72 -20.07
C THR A 45 17.31 2.38 -20.04
N ALA A 46 17.82 2.80 -21.19
CA ALA A 46 19.02 3.59 -21.32
C ALA A 46 18.87 4.54 -22.50
N GLU A 47 19.56 5.66 -22.45
CA GLU A 47 19.71 6.56 -23.57
C GLU A 47 20.97 6.19 -24.35
N ASP A 48 20.99 6.50 -25.62
CA ASP A 48 22.16 6.31 -26.49
C ASP A 48 22.51 7.57 -27.27
N THR A 49 23.76 7.64 -27.69
CA THR A 49 24.24 8.62 -28.67
C THR A 49 25.16 7.94 -29.66
N SER A 50 25.12 8.39 -30.90
CA SER A 50 25.93 7.76 -31.94
C SER A 50 26.81 8.75 -32.66
N ALA A 51 28.02 8.32 -33.05
CA ALA A 51 28.82 8.96 -34.06
C ALA A 51 28.43 8.44 -35.45
N LYS A 52 28.06 9.34 -36.33
CA LYS A 52 27.64 9.03 -37.70
C LYS A 52 28.66 9.54 -38.73
N GLY A 53 28.77 8.85 -39.85
CA GLY A 53 29.67 9.26 -40.88
C GLY A 53 29.72 8.35 -42.12
N GLY A 54 30.52 8.74 -43.13
CA GLY A 54 30.63 8.00 -44.36
C GLY A 54 29.49 8.23 -45.35
N LYS A 55 29.51 7.52 -46.48
CA LYS A 55 28.42 7.60 -47.46
C LYS A 55 27.16 6.98 -46.89
N GLY A 56 26.06 7.74 -46.86
CA GLY A 56 24.78 7.31 -46.26
C GLY A 56 24.63 7.68 -44.79
N ASN A 57 25.60 8.33 -44.15
CA ASN A 57 25.54 8.81 -42.77
C ASN A 57 25.11 7.76 -41.75
N ALA A 58 25.64 6.54 -41.86
CA ALA A 58 25.33 5.42 -40.96
C ALA A 58 25.95 5.61 -39.56
N ASP A 59 25.37 4.99 -38.56
CA ASP A 59 25.95 4.93 -37.22
C ASP A 59 27.26 4.13 -37.25
N LEU A 60 28.34 4.75 -36.78
CA LEU A 60 29.66 4.14 -36.70
C LEU A 60 29.98 3.61 -35.30
N ILE A 61 29.58 4.34 -34.27
CA ILE A 61 29.78 3.99 -32.85
C ILE A 61 28.56 4.45 -32.09
N ILE A 62 28.11 3.63 -31.16
CA ILE A 62 27.00 3.95 -30.24
C ILE A 62 27.54 3.89 -28.81
N TRP A 63 27.20 4.89 -28.01
CA TRP A 63 27.48 4.93 -26.56
C TRP A 63 26.17 4.97 -25.80
N ASP A 64 26.01 4.03 -24.86
CA ASP A 64 24.89 3.99 -23.97
C ASP A 64 25.18 4.79 -22.69
N PHE A 65 24.18 5.55 -22.21
CA PHE A 65 24.27 6.32 -20.97
C PHE A 65 22.87 6.43 -20.31
N GLY A 66 22.78 7.05 -19.14
CA GLY A 66 21.50 7.35 -18.50
C GLY A 66 20.67 6.11 -18.14
N LYS A 67 21.31 4.99 -17.74
CA LYS A 67 20.58 3.77 -17.38
C LYS A 67 19.61 4.03 -16.24
N GLU A 68 18.35 3.70 -16.47
CA GLU A 68 17.28 3.73 -15.48
C GLU A 68 16.68 2.34 -15.28
N ILE A 69 16.33 2.01 -14.05
CA ILE A 69 15.63 0.78 -13.72
C ILE A 69 14.44 1.15 -12.85
N ASN A 70 13.26 0.76 -13.31
CA ASN A 70 12.00 0.97 -12.62
C ASN A 70 11.37 -0.38 -12.30
N ILE A 71 10.70 -0.45 -11.17
CA ILE A 71 9.98 -1.63 -10.72
C ILE A 71 8.58 -1.20 -10.38
N THR A 72 7.60 -1.88 -10.96
CA THR A 72 6.18 -1.69 -10.68
C THR A 72 5.66 -2.91 -9.95
N LEU A 73 5.08 -2.70 -8.79
CA LEU A 73 4.45 -3.71 -7.97
C LEU A 73 2.95 -3.41 -7.93
N GLU A 74 2.14 -4.33 -8.44
CA GLU A 74 0.67 -4.23 -8.40
C GLU A 74 0.16 -5.15 -7.30
N ASP A 75 -0.39 -4.58 -6.24
CA ASP A 75 -0.91 -5.30 -5.08
C ASP A 75 -2.43 -5.40 -5.14
N ALA A 76 -2.95 -6.59 -4.85
CA ALA A 76 -4.39 -6.85 -4.75
C ALA A 76 -4.99 -6.30 -3.45
N LEU A 77 -4.18 -6.19 -2.41
CA LEU A 77 -4.59 -5.73 -1.08
C LEU A 77 -3.69 -4.60 -0.62
N PHE A 78 -4.21 -3.77 0.27
CA PHE A 78 -3.41 -2.74 0.90
C PHE A 78 -3.48 -2.85 2.43
N SER A 79 -2.42 -2.38 3.07
CA SER A 79 -2.37 -2.20 4.51
C SER A 79 -2.18 -0.72 4.85
N ALA A 80 -2.49 -0.33 6.08
CA ALA A 80 -2.20 1.04 6.54
C ALA A 80 -0.70 1.36 6.38
N LYS A 81 0.18 0.38 6.56
CA LYS A 81 1.63 0.54 6.41
C LYS A 81 2.06 0.72 4.95
N SER A 82 1.51 -0.06 4.01
CA SER A 82 1.81 0.10 2.58
C SER A 82 1.35 1.47 2.08
N MET A 83 0.15 1.91 2.48
CA MET A 83 -0.37 3.25 2.17
C MET A 83 0.51 4.36 2.73
N ALA A 84 0.93 4.25 4.00
CA ALA A 84 1.81 5.24 4.62
C ALA A 84 3.17 5.35 3.91
N ILE A 85 3.73 4.24 3.43
CA ILE A 85 4.98 4.23 2.65
C ILE A 85 4.78 4.85 1.28
N MET A 86 3.66 4.57 0.62
CA MET A 86 3.35 5.09 -0.73
C MET A 86 3.11 6.60 -0.74
N PHE A 87 2.40 7.14 0.28
CA PHE A 87 1.97 8.54 0.30
C PHE A 87 2.80 9.44 1.21
N GLY A 88 3.62 8.87 2.07
CA GLY A 88 4.38 9.65 3.04
C GLY A 88 5.68 8.96 3.46
N ASN A 89 6.08 9.18 4.70
CA ASN A 89 7.31 8.65 5.28
C ASN A 89 7.14 7.28 5.97
N GLY A 90 6.04 6.57 5.69
CA GLY A 90 5.74 5.28 6.29
C GLY A 90 5.21 5.35 7.73
N THR A 91 4.74 6.52 8.16
CA THR A 91 4.19 6.72 9.51
C THR A 91 2.68 6.48 9.51
N VAL A 92 2.25 5.58 10.38
CA VAL A 92 0.83 5.35 10.71
C VAL A 92 0.63 5.81 12.14
N THR A 93 -0.36 6.66 12.36
CA THR A 93 -0.74 7.11 13.70
C THR A 93 -1.96 6.32 14.14
N ASP A 94 -1.79 5.49 15.17
CA ASP A 94 -2.87 4.72 15.75
C ASP A 94 -3.58 5.55 16.82
N TYR A 95 -4.91 5.63 16.72
CA TYR A 95 -5.78 6.23 17.72
C TYR A 95 -6.54 5.11 18.44
N THR A 96 -6.16 4.86 19.68
CA THR A 96 -6.83 3.92 20.57
C THR A 96 -7.55 4.68 21.68
N GLY A 97 -8.65 4.12 22.21
CA GLY A 97 -9.38 4.73 23.29
C GLY A 97 -10.29 5.87 22.87
N ALA A 98 -10.85 5.80 21.67
CA ALA A 98 -11.82 6.76 21.17
C ALA A 98 -11.30 8.22 21.21
N SER A 99 -10.15 8.49 20.60
CA SER A 99 -9.49 9.81 20.64
C SER A 99 -9.55 10.57 19.32
N ALA A 100 -9.98 9.95 18.23
CA ALA A 100 -10.14 10.61 16.94
C ALA A 100 -11.62 10.80 16.59
N TYR A 101 -11.91 11.91 15.92
CA TYR A 101 -13.24 12.21 15.38
C TYR A 101 -13.21 12.13 13.87
N ILE A 102 -14.20 11.44 13.28
CA ILE A 102 -14.47 11.48 11.84
C ILE A 102 -15.80 12.16 11.59
N MET A 103 -15.86 12.96 10.54
CA MET A 103 -17.09 13.62 10.09
C MET A 103 -17.91 12.66 9.23
N LYS A 104 -19.21 12.54 9.54
CA LYS A 104 -20.18 11.82 8.74
C LYS A 104 -21.34 12.75 8.37
N THR A 105 -22.01 12.43 7.27
CA THR A 105 -23.23 13.13 6.84
C THR A 105 -24.29 12.08 6.57
N GLU A 106 -25.48 12.31 7.11
CA GLU A 106 -26.66 11.50 6.80
C GLU A 106 -27.79 12.36 6.23
N LYS A 107 -28.65 11.72 5.48
CA LYS A 107 -29.86 12.30 4.91
C LYS A 107 -31.07 11.78 5.69
N PHE A 108 -32.01 12.63 6.03
CA PHE A 108 -33.27 12.23 6.66
C PHE A 108 -34.42 13.05 6.14
N VAL A 109 -35.65 12.55 6.30
CA VAL A 109 -36.90 13.26 5.98
C VAL A 109 -37.54 13.67 7.30
N ALA A 110 -37.90 14.93 7.43
CA ALA A 110 -38.56 15.39 8.64
C ALA A 110 -39.97 14.80 8.77
N THR A 111 -40.21 14.12 9.91
CA THR A 111 -41.49 13.49 10.23
C THR A 111 -42.36 14.37 11.13
N ALA A 112 -41.77 15.38 11.76
CA ALA A 112 -42.45 16.36 12.56
C ALA A 112 -41.84 17.75 12.35
N LYS A 113 -42.64 18.79 12.57
CA LYS A 113 -42.13 20.15 12.60
C LYS A 113 -41.30 20.36 13.86
N ALA A 114 -40.05 20.73 13.70
CA ALA A 114 -39.13 20.94 14.81
C ALA A 114 -38.36 22.24 14.64
N VAL A 115 -38.09 22.90 15.76
CA VAL A 115 -37.27 24.11 15.85
C VAL A 115 -36.04 23.74 16.65
N PRO A 116 -34.83 24.15 16.27
CA PRO A 116 -33.65 23.89 17.07
C PRO A 116 -33.80 24.57 18.43
N ALA A 117 -33.36 23.88 19.49
CA ALA A 117 -33.29 24.50 20.81
C ALA A 117 -32.29 25.67 20.77
N ALA A 118 -32.57 26.73 21.50
CA ALA A 118 -31.91 28.03 21.37
C ALA A 118 -30.38 28.07 21.48
N ASN A 119 -29.76 27.01 21.93
CA ASN A 119 -28.29 26.87 22.07
C ASN A 119 -27.72 25.54 21.59
N ALA A 120 -28.52 24.72 20.89
CA ALA A 120 -28.03 23.44 20.35
C ALA A 120 -28.73 23.18 19.03
N ASN A 121 -27.96 22.93 17.98
CA ASN A 121 -28.47 22.45 16.68
C ASN A 121 -29.02 21.02 16.80
N VAL A 122 -29.80 20.74 17.86
CA VAL A 122 -30.35 19.43 18.16
C VAL A 122 -31.86 19.50 18.00
N TYR A 123 -32.36 18.73 17.07
CA TYR A 123 -33.80 18.50 16.89
C TYR A 123 -34.20 17.26 17.70
N SER A 124 -35.47 17.18 18.10
CA SER A 124 -35.96 15.99 18.80
C SER A 124 -35.99 14.79 17.86
N ASP A 125 -35.87 13.59 18.42
CA ASP A 125 -35.97 12.31 17.69
C ASP A 125 -37.30 12.18 16.91
N ALA A 126 -38.36 12.83 17.41
CA ALA A 126 -39.65 12.88 16.75
C ALA A 126 -39.65 13.61 15.40
N SER A 127 -38.58 14.35 15.08
CA SER A 127 -38.42 15.05 13.78
C SER A 127 -37.90 14.13 12.65
N GLY A 128 -37.69 12.85 12.92
CA GLY A 128 -37.08 11.90 11.97
C GLY A 128 -35.55 11.85 12.02
N TRP A 129 -34.94 12.61 12.91
CA TRP A 129 -33.52 12.59 13.16
C TRP A 129 -33.23 11.94 14.52
N SER A 130 -32.19 11.15 14.62
CA SER A 130 -31.70 10.54 15.85
C SER A 130 -30.39 11.18 16.29
N ALA A 131 -30.23 11.41 17.59
CA ALA A 131 -28.94 11.84 18.18
C ALA A 131 -27.86 10.74 18.16
N LYS A 132 -28.26 9.52 17.77
CA LYS A 132 -27.35 8.38 17.65
C LYS A 132 -27.18 7.97 16.21
N TYR A 133 -25.95 7.63 15.85
CA TYR A 133 -25.57 7.05 14.58
C TYR A 133 -25.53 5.53 14.73
N THR A 134 -26.20 4.82 13.84
CA THR A 134 -26.12 3.36 13.76
C THR A 134 -25.05 3.00 12.76
N ALA A 135 -23.96 2.39 13.23
CA ALA A 135 -22.87 1.92 12.37
C ALA A 135 -23.25 0.64 11.62
N PRO A 136 -22.53 0.25 10.57
CA PRO A 136 -22.78 -0.99 9.84
C PRO A 136 -22.71 -2.27 10.69
N ASP A 137 -21.99 -2.23 11.81
CA ASP A 137 -21.92 -3.31 12.81
C ASP A 137 -23.13 -3.36 13.75
N GLY A 138 -24.11 -2.47 13.57
CA GLY A 138 -25.33 -2.37 14.39
C GLY A 138 -25.16 -1.63 15.71
N LYS A 139 -23.96 -1.15 16.05
CA LYS A 139 -23.73 -0.38 17.27
C LYS A 139 -24.18 1.07 17.14
N LEU A 140 -24.53 1.67 18.26
CA LEU A 140 -25.01 3.05 18.34
C LEU A 140 -23.92 3.95 18.93
N TYR A 141 -23.60 5.01 18.19
CA TYR A 141 -22.61 6.02 18.59
C TYR A 141 -23.26 7.39 18.72
N GLU A 142 -22.78 8.20 19.66
CA GLU A 142 -23.27 9.57 19.81
C GLU A 142 -22.81 10.46 18.65
N LYS A 143 -23.73 11.22 18.07
CA LYS A 143 -23.44 12.29 17.11
C LYS A 143 -23.01 13.53 17.89
N LYS A 144 -21.77 13.95 17.69
CA LYS A 144 -21.21 15.19 18.26
C LYS A 144 -21.30 16.33 17.25
N ASN A 145 -21.44 17.54 17.74
CA ASN A 145 -21.43 18.75 16.91
C ASN A 145 -22.36 18.70 15.69
N PRO A 146 -23.62 18.25 15.79
CA PRO A 146 -24.49 18.11 14.65
C PRO A 146 -24.78 19.47 13.98
N LYS A 147 -24.68 19.50 12.65
CA LYS A 147 -25.00 20.66 11.80
C LYS A 147 -26.04 20.25 10.77
N PHE A 148 -27.12 20.97 10.68
CA PHE A 148 -28.23 20.66 9.79
C PHE A 148 -28.22 21.57 8.58
N PHE A 149 -28.56 21.03 7.42
CA PHE A 149 -28.62 21.71 6.14
C PHE A 149 -29.88 21.28 5.38
N ASP A 150 -30.50 22.22 4.65
CA ASP A 150 -31.49 21.89 3.65
C ASP A 150 -30.85 21.41 2.34
N ALA A 151 -31.66 21.07 1.34
CA ALA A 151 -31.19 20.63 0.03
C ALA A 151 -30.36 21.69 -0.73
N LYS A 152 -30.41 22.97 -0.28
CA LYS A 152 -29.65 24.08 -0.86
C LYS A 152 -28.37 24.40 -0.06
N GLY A 153 -28.10 23.64 1.02
CA GLY A 153 -26.95 23.86 1.90
C GLY A 153 -27.16 24.98 2.94
N ALA A 154 -28.34 25.49 3.11
CA ALA A 154 -28.66 26.49 4.11
C ALA A 154 -29.04 25.84 5.46
N THR A 155 -28.70 26.48 6.57
CA THR A 155 -29.13 26.03 7.90
C THR A 155 -30.58 26.33 8.10
N PRO A 156 -31.45 25.29 8.28
CA PRO A 156 -32.89 25.52 8.40
C PRO A 156 -33.23 26.09 9.80
N ALA A 157 -34.00 27.15 9.84
CA ALA A 157 -34.56 27.69 11.08
C ALA A 157 -35.66 26.79 11.67
N THR A 158 -36.30 25.98 10.83
CA THR A 158 -37.39 25.07 11.20
C THR A 158 -37.40 23.90 10.23
N LEU A 159 -37.57 22.69 10.74
CA LEU A 159 -37.81 21.52 9.89
C LEU A 159 -39.28 21.47 9.49
N THR A 160 -39.55 21.26 8.23
CA THR A 160 -40.88 21.12 7.65
C THR A 160 -41.15 19.64 7.36
N VAL A 161 -42.34 19.15 7.77
CA VAL A 161 -42.70 17.74 7.56
C VAL A 161 -42.69 17.39 6.08
N GLY A 162 -42.11 16.26 5.74
CA GLY A 162 -41.97 15.76 4.38
C GLY A 162 -40.78 16.30 3.60
N GLU A 163 -40.10 17.34 4.09
CA GLU A 163 -38.89 17.86 3.47
C GLU A 163 -37.64 17.06 3.85
N THR A 164 -36.67 17.07 2.93
CA THR A 164 -35.40 16.37 3.10
C THR A 164 -34.34 17.30 3.64
N TYR A 165 -33.63 16.83 4.66
CA TYR A 165 -32.52 17.52 5.29
C TYR A 165 -31.29 16.65 5.37
N PHE A 166 -30.15 17.28 5.58
CA PHE A 166 -28.84 16.65 5.81
C PHE A 166 -28.33 17.04 7.20
N CYS A 167 -27.71 16.10 7.88
CA CYS A 167 -27.03 16.35 9.13
C CYS A 167 -25.59 15.89 9.02
N SER A 168 -24.64 16.82 9.16
CA SER A 168 -23.22 16.52 9.36
C SER A 168 -22.90 16.50 10.83
N PHE A 169 -22.16 15.51 11.28
CA PHE A 169 -21.82 15.31 12.69
C PHE A 169 -20.48 14.58 12.83
N ASP A 170 -19.86 14.73 13.99
CA ASP A 170 -18.64 14.03 14.35
C ASP A 170 -18.97 12.74 15.12
N VAL A 171 -18.27 11.68 14.80
CA VAL A 171 -18.31 10.40 15.52
C VAL A 171 -16.93 10.10 16.05
N LEU A 172 -16.86 9.71 17.31
CA LEU A 172 -15.62 9.29 17.94
C LEU A 172 -15.27 7.88 17.47
N VAL A 173 -14.03 7.66 17.03
CA VAL A 173 -13.59 6.39 16.47
C VAL A 173 -12.23 5.97 17.02
N ASP A 174 -12.03 4.65 17.03
CA ASP A 174 -10.71 4.03 17.12
C ASP A 174 -10.26 3.70 15.71
N GLY A 175 -9.00 3.91 15.38
CA GLY A 175 -8.50 3.63 14.05
C GLY A 175 -7.08 4.08 13.81
N ALA A 176 -6.62 3.90 12.58
CA ALA A 176 -5.32 4.37 12.11
C ALA A 176 -5.52 5.53 11.13
N ILE A 177 -4.70 6.56 11.26
CA ILE A 177 -4.68 7.72 10.37
C ILE A 177 -3.35 7.78 9.64
N ILE A 178 -3.43 8.01 8.34
CA ILE A 178 -2.28 8.27 7.48
C ILE A 178 -2.41 9.71 6.99
N ASP A 179 -1.50 10.57 7.43
CA ASP A 179 -1.48 11.95 6.99
C ASP A 179 -0.61 12.09 5.74
N ILE A 180 -1.21 12.58 4.67
CA ILE A 180 -0.52 12.92 3.43
C ILE A 180 -0.17 14.41 3.49
N GLY A 181 1.07 14.69 3.90
CA GLY A 181 1.56 16.06 4.06
C GLY A 181 2.15 16.64 2.77
N ALA A 182 2.03 17.94 2.57
CA ALA A 182 2.56 18.62 1.40
C ALA A 182 4.10 18.58 1.29
N SER A 183 4.80 18.33 2.39
CA SER A 183 6.26 18.29 2.47
C SER A 183 6.83 16.89 2.80
N THR A 184 5.97 15.87 2.93
CA THR A 184 6.40 14.50 3.21
C THR A 184 6.38 13.68 1.93
N PHE A 185 7.48 12.99 1.66
CA PHE A 185 7.65 12.19 0.45
C PHE A 185 8.08 10.77 0.83
N PRO A 186 7.72 9.77 -0.01
CA PRO A 186 8.13 8.39 0.19
C PRO A 186 9.63 8.22 0.39
N GLY A 187 10.02 7.25 1.18
CA GLY A 187 11.40 6.95 1.52
C GLY A 187 12.19 6.24 0.42
N THR A 188 13.42 5.90 0.77
CA THR A 188 14.30 5.04 -0.02
C THR A 188 14.60 3.81 0.82
N TYR A 189 14.47 2.62 0.23
CA TYR A 189 14.53 1.34 0.92
C TYR A 189 15.47 0.38 0.22
N TYR A 190 15.95 -0.61 0.95
CA TYR A 190 16.55 -1.81 0.38
C TYR A 190 15.40 -2.77 0.10
N ALA A 191 15.32 -3.30 -1.13
CA ALA A 191 14.22 -4.16 -1.52
C ALA A 191 14.74 -5.56 -1.91
N VAL A 192 14.01 -6.57 -1.48
CA VAL A 192 14.28 -7.98 -1.81
C VAL A 192 12.99 -8.57 -2.34
N GLY A 193 13.08 -9.21 -3.51
CA GLY A 193 11.96 -9.95 -4.11
C GLY A 193 12.34 -11.42 -4.22
N ASP A 194 11.54 -12.30 -3.67
CA ASP A 194 11.71 -13.75 -3.76
C ASP A 194 10.71 -14.34 -4.75
N THR A 195 11.18 -15.22 -5.64
CA THR A 195 10.35 -15.91 -6.62
C THR A 195 10.95 -17.27 -7.02
N PHE A 196 10.20 -18.02 -7.78
CA PHE A 196 10.62 -19.31 -8.31
C PHE A 196 10.72 -19.26 -9.84
N ALA A 197 11.73 -19.96 -10.36
CA ALA A 197 11.86 -20.18 -11.79
C ALA A 197 12.00 -21.68 -12.10
N ARG A 198 11.24 -22.16 -13.05
CA ARG A 198 11.28 -23.57 -13.46
C ARG A 198 12.39 -23.83 -14.46
N SER A 199 13.28 -24.76 -14.11
CA SER A 199 14.33 -25.22 -15.02
C SER A 199 13.72 -26.03 -16.19
N ARG A 200 14.07 -25.65 -17.41
CA ARG A 200 13.68 -26.41 -18.60
C ARG A 200 14.23 -27.84 -18.60
N THR A 201 15.43 -28.01 -18.08
CA THR A 201 16.15 -29.30 -18.11
C THR A 201 15.62 -30.29 -17.08
N THR A 202 15.37 -29.82 -15.85
CA THR A 202 14.96 -30.68 -14.73
C THR A 202 13.46 -30.70 -14.51
N GLY A 203 12.74 -29.71 -15.03
CA GLY A 203 11.30 -29.50 -14.77
C GLY A 203 10.99 -29.11 -13.33
N LYS A 204 12.00 -28.86 -12.48
CA LYS A 204 11.85 -28.48 -11.08
C LYS A 204 11.93 -26.97 -10.92
N ASP A 205 11.23 -26.48 -9.92
CA ASP A 205 11.31 -25.10 -9.51
C ASP A 205 12.59 -24.86 -8.68
N GLU A 206 13.24 -23.76 -8.96
CA GLU A 206 14.46 -23.34 -8.30
C GLU A 206 14.28 -21.90 -7.78
N GLU A 207 14.87 -21.59 -6.66
CA GLU A 207 14.71 -20.31 -5.96
C GLU A 207 15.52 -19.22 -6.65
N PHE A 208 14.89 -18.06 -6.83
CA PHE A 208 15.48 -16.84 -7.37
C PHE A 208 15.17 -15.68 -6.47
N GLN A 209 16.16 -14.84 -6.26
CA GLN A 209 16.01 -13.63 -5.47
C GLN A 209 16.48 -12.41 -6.27
N LEU A 210 15.65 -11.38 -6.24
CA LEU A 210 15.93 -10.05 -6.77
C LEU A 210 16.37 -9.16 -5.62
N ILE A 211 17.60 -8.66 -5.64
CA ILE A 211 18.14 -7.78 -4.61
C ILE A 211 18.36 -6.40 -5.18
N ILE A 212 17.78 -5.38 -4.56
CA ILE A 212 17.84 -3.98 -4.94
C ILE A 212 18.36 -3.17 -3.76
N PRO A 213 19.67 -2.85 -3.71
CA PRO A 213 20.26 -2.19 -2.53
C PRO A 213 19.70 -0.79 -2.25
N LYS A 214 19.15 -0.12 -3.26
CA LYS A 214 18.65 1.24 -3.10
C LYS A 214 17.48 1.50 -4.05
N ALA A 215 16.26 1.41 -3.54
CA ALA A 215 15.03 1.65 -4.27
C ALA A 215 14.27 2.85 -3.66
N LYS A 216 14.02 3.87 -4.44
CA LYS A 216 13.18 5.02 -4.07
C LYS A 216 11.74 4.72 -4.43
N VAL A 217 10.84 4.77 -3.45
CA VAL A 217 9.40 4.74 -3.73
C VAL A 217 9.02 6.05 -4.40
N MET A 218 8.37 5.98 -5.54
CA MET A 218 7.94 7.15 -6.29
C MET A 218 6.69 7.76 -5.68
N SER A 219 6.53 9.08 -5.84
CA SER A 219 5.40 9.81 -5.26
C SER A 219 4.15 9.80 -6.14
N GLU A 220 4.23 9.19 -7.31
CA GLU A 220 3.11 9.06 -8.25
C GLU A 220 2.32 7.80 -7.92
N ASN A 221 1.21 7.98 -7.22
CA ASN A 221 0.33 6.89 -6.80
C ASN A 221 -1.10 7.22 -7.20
N THR A 222 -1.83 6.23 -7.70
CA THR A 222 -3.25 6.35 -8.06
C THR A 222 -4.03 5.28 -7.31
N ILE A 223 -5.12 5.70 -6.68
CA ILE A 223 -6.12 4.79 -6.10
C ILE A 223 -7.40 5.02 -6.87
N THR A 224 -7.87 3.99 -7.55
CA THR A 224 -9.15 4.02 -8.26
C THR A 224 -10.21 3.33 -7.40
N MET A 225 -11.33 4.01 -7.19
CA MET A 225 -12.49 3.46 -6.47
C MET A 225 -13.68 3.50 -7.42
N GLU A 226 -14.11 2.33 -7.88
CA GLU A 226 -15.21 2.17 -8.84
C GLU A 226 -16.37 1.41 -8.19
N ALA A 227 -17.59 1.73 -8.63
CA ALA A 227 -18.79 1.07 -8.12
C ALA A 227 -19.01 -0.31 -8.76
N GLU A 228 -18.52 -0.51 -9.97
CA GLU A 228 -18.61 -1.74 -10.76
C GLU A 228 -17.25 -2.00 -11.42
N GLY A 229 -16.84 -3.26 -11.53
CA GLY A 229 -15.59 -3.67 -12.15
C GLY A 229 -14.78 -4.63 -11.30
N ASP A 230 -13.54 -4.87 -11.73
CA ASP A 230 -12.58 -5.66 -10.94
C ASP A 230 -12.15 -4.90 -9.69
N PRO A 231 -11.80 -5.61 -8.60
CA PRO A 231 -11.27 -4.97 -7.41
C PRO A 231 -10.08 -4.06 -7.73
N SER A 232 -10.04 -2.89 -7.11
CA SER A 232 -8.94 -1.93 -7.28
C SER A 232 -7.60 -2.57 -6.94
N VAL A 233 -6.59 -2.27 -7.73
CA VAL A 233 -5.20 -2.63 -7.46
C VAL A 233 -4.43 -1.41 -6.97
N PHE A 234 -3.43 -1.66 -6.14
CA PHE A 234 -2.57 -0.63 -5.57
C PHE A 234 -1.19 -0.75 -6.20
N ASN A 235 -0.79 0.30 -6.91
CA ASN A 235 0.47 0.31 -7.63
C ASN A 235 1.54 1.02 -6.82
N MET A 236 2.62 0.31 -6.49
CA MET A 236 3.81 0.89 -5.89
C MET A 236 4.92 0.92 -6.94
N ASN A 237 5.35 2.11 -7.31
CA ASN A 237 6.43 2.33 -8.26
C ASN A 237 7.73 2.60 -7.52
N LEU A 238 8.76 1.83 -7.86
CA LEU A 238 10.10 1.96 -7.30
C LEU A 238 11.08 2.35 -8.40
N ARG A 239 11.88 3.38 -8.17
CA ARG A 239 13.00 3.73 -9.02
C ARG A 239 14.30 3.29 -8.35
N VAL A 240 15.09 2.51 -9.06
CA VAL A 240 16.36 2.02 -8.54
C VAL A 240 17.41 3.10 -8.64
N LEU A 241 18.05 3.42 -7.51
CA LEU A 241 19.12 4.39 -7.43
C LEU A 241 20.48 3.68 -7.42
N ARG A 242 21.50 4.35 -7.94
CA ARG A 242 22.86 3.84 -7.91
C ARG A 242 23.39 3.76 -6.46
N PRO A 243 23.75 2.58 -5.94
CA PRO A 243 24.44 2.45 -4.67
C PRO A 243 25.94 2.75 -4.84
N ALA A 244 26.68 2.80 -3.72
CA ALA A 244 28.12 3.11 -3.73
C ALA A 244 28.98 2.11 -4.52
N ASP A 245 28.58 0.83 -4.50
CA ASP A 245 29.26 -0.26 -5.24
C ASP A 245 28.86 -0.33 -6.74
N GLY A 246 27.92 0.52 -7.17
CA GLY A 246 27.43 0.60 -8.55
C GLY A 246 26.51 -0.54 -8.99
N LYS A 247 26.21 -1.51 -8.13
CA LYS A 247 25.38 -2.68 -8.47
C LYS A 247 23.90 -2.39 -8.17
N MET A 248 23.20 -1.85 -9.15
CA MET A 248 21.83 -1.39 -9.00
C MET A 248 20.85 -2.53 -8.68
N VAL A 249 20.97 -3.67 -9.36
CA VAL A 249 20.11 -4.85 -9.18
C VAL A 249 20.97 -6.10 -9.25
N ARG A 250 20.66 -7.09 -8.41
CA ARG A 250 21.24 -8.42 -8.47
C ARG A 250 20.14 -9.46 -8.60
N LEU A 251 20.29 -10.34 -9.54
CA LEU A 251 19.51 -11.57 -9.67
C LEU A 251 20.35 -12.72 -9.13
N VAL A 252 19.86 -13.39 -8.12
CA VAL A 252 20.55 -14.49 -7.46
C VAL A 252 19.75 -15.76 -7.60
N LYS A 253 20.30 -16.76 -8.29
CA LYS A 253 19.81 -18.14 -8.21
C LYS A 253 20.50 -18.80 -7.05
N TYR A 254 19.77 -19.42 -6.14
CA TYR A 254 20.35 -20.05 -4.97
C TYR A 254 19.71 -21.41 -4.66
N LYS A 255 20.39 -22.17 -3.85
CA LYS A 255 19.87 -23.36 -3.16
C LYS A 255 20.23 -23.20 -1.70
N LEU A 256 19.29 -23.47 -0.84
CA LEU A 256 19.56 -23.52 0.59
C LEU A 256 20.56 -24.67 0.84
N SER A 257 21.72 -24.32 1.35
CA SER A 257 22.73 -25.30 1.76
C SER A 257 22.66 -25.46 3.28
N GLY A 258 22.07 -26.54 3.74
CA GLY A 258 21.97 -26.88 5.14
C GLY A 258 21.79 -28.40 5.31
N THR A 259 22.15 -28.94 6.45
CA THR A 259 21.73 -30.28 6.88
C THR A 259 20.25 -30.24 7.31
N GLY A 260 19.40 -29.74 6.43
CA GLY A 260 17.96 -29.84 6.61
C GLY A 260 17.54 -31.28 6.43
N SER A 261 16.86 -31.84 7.40
CA SER A 261 16.08 -33.07 7.22
C SER A 261 15.09 -32.85 6.08
N ASP A 262 14.90 -33.90 5.27
CA ASP A 262 14.02 -33.94 4.10
C ASP A 262 12.64 -33.32 4.43
N PRO A 263 12.16 -32.31 3.71
CA PRO A 263 10.85 -31.66 3.98
C PRO A 263 9.65 -32.60 3.79
N ALA A 264 9.83 -33.85 3.42
CA ALA A 264 8.77 -34.86 3.41
C ALA A 264 8.16 -35.17 4.78
N ALA A 265 8.74 -34.64 5.88
CA ALA A 265 8.28 -34.91 7.24
C ALA A 265 7.54 -33.74 7.93
N ASP A 266 7.56 -32.54 7.36
CA ASP A 266 6.91 -31.37 7.98
C ASP A 266 5.90 -30.69 7.06
N THR A 267 4.68 -31.21 7.09
CA THR A 267 3.53 -30.63 6.40
C THR A 267 2.90 -29.46 7.17
N THR A 268 3.54 -28.93 8.20
CA THR A 268 2.93 -27.96 9.12
C THR A 268 3.57 -26.58 9.16
N SER A 269 4.63 -26.29 8.38
CA SER A 269 5.18 -24.94 8.42
C SER A 269 4.89 -24.12 7.16
N ILE A 270 3.65 -23.79 6.96
CA ILE A 270 3.30 -22.55 6.28
C ILE A 270 3.37 -21.47 7.38
N TYR A 271 4.42 -20.68 7.36
CA TYR A 271 4.51 -19.49 8.22
C TYR A 271 3.45 -18.48 7.78
N HIS A 272 2.28 -18.54 8.41
CA HIS A 272 1.33 -17.46 8.31
C HIS A 272 1.82 -16.28 9.17
N ALA A 273 1.63 -15.06 8.69
CA ALA A 273 1.99 -13.81 9.40
C ALA A 273 1.44 -13.73 10.83
N THR A 274 0.42 -14.53 11.18
CA THR A 274 -0.14 -14.71 12.52
C THR A 274 0.85 -15.32 13.52
N ASP A 275 1.83 -16.11 13.08
CA ASP A 275 2.76 -16.78 14.00
C ASP A 275 3.89 -15.85 14.48
N LEU A 276 4.20 -14.80 13.71
CA LEU A 276 5.18 -13.79 14.09
C LEU A 276 4.63 -12.83 15.16
N GLN A 277 3.32 -12.56 15.17
CA GLN A 277 2.70 -11.75 16.20
C GLN A 277 2.56 -12.48 17.56
N ALA A 278 2.33 -13.79 17.54
CA ALA A 278 2.24 -14.58 18.77
C ALA A 278 3.59 -14.68 19.52
N LYS A 279 4.72 -14.63 18.81
CA LYS A 279 6.06 -14.73 19.41
C LYS A 279 6.56 -13.41 20.02
N ALA A 280 6.02 -12.27 19.56
CA ALA A 280 6.33 -10.94 20.11
C ALA A 280 5.56 -10.62 21.40
N ALA A 281 4.53 -11.39 21.75
CA ALA A 281 3.65 -11.13 22.88
C ALA A 281 3.97 -11.95 24.15
N GLN A 282 5.07 -12.74 24.19
CA GLN A 282 5.48 -13.41 25.40
C GLN A 282 6.48 -12.56 26.18
N PRO A 283 6.12 -12.01 27.36
CA PRO A 283 7.08 -11.39 28.23
C PRO A 283 8.01 -12.47 28.81
N GLY A 284 9.31 -12.25 28.69
CA GLY A 284 10.33 -13.14 29.19
C GLY A 284 10.15 -13.50 30.67
N LYS A 285 10.28 -14.77 30.95
CA LYS A 285 10.55 -15.30 32.30
C LYS A 285 12.05 -15.35 32.50
#